data_042e999ad3dd2bc4d7b3749f4143901e
#
_entry.id   042e999ad3dd2bc4d7b3749f4143901e
#
_cell.length_a   1.000
_cell.length_b   1.000
_cell.length_c   1.000
_cell.angle_alpha   90.00
_cell.angle_beta   90.00
_cell.angle_gamma   90.00
#
_symmetry.space_group_name_H-M   'P 1'
#
loop_
_entity.id
_entity.type
_entity.pdbx_description
1 polymer ?
#
loop_
_entity_poly.entity_id
_entity_poly.type
_entity_poly.pdbx_seq_one_letter_code
_entity_poly.pdbx_strand_id
1 'polypeptide(L)' 'MYKRQAEEQANKLKSEAERKHTEIMNTVKQQQTALENRIAELRTFEREYRTRLKTMLESQLEELEARTTTAPNEK' A
#
# COMPACT_ATOMS: atom_id res chain seq x y z
N MET A 1 -55.45 1.80 -8.32
CA MET A 1 -54.61 0.91 -9.13
C MET A 1 -53.30 1.51 -9.53
N TYR A 2 -53.32 2.68 -10.14
CA TYR A 2 -52.07 3.31 -10.59
C TYR A 2 -51.16 3.73 -9.47
N LYS A 3 -51.74 4.19 -8.39
CA LYS A 3 -50.96 4.60 -7.22
C LYS A 3 -50.16 3.43 -6.64
N ARG A 4 -50.80 2.28 -6.55
CA ARG A 4 -50.15 1.11 -5.96
C ARG A 4 -49.00 0.62 -6.82
N GLN A 5 -49.18 0.62 -8.14
CA GLN A 5 -48.14 0.22 -9.06
C GLN A 5 -46.96 1.18 -9.02
N ALA A 6 -47.26 2.48 -8.97
CA ALA A 6 -46.22 3.50 -8.89
C ALA A 6 -45.44 3.39 -7.59
N GLU A 7 -46.11 3.12 -6.48
CA GLU A 7 -45.46 2.94 -5.19
C GLU A 7 -44.59 1.68 -5.19
N GLU A 8 -45.08 0.59 -5.77
CA GLU A 8 -44.30 -0.63 -5.86
C GLU A 8 -43.05 -0.45 -6.71
N GLN A 9 -43.20 0.25 -7.84
CA GLN A 9 -42.04 0.54 -8.69
C GLN A 9 -41.03 1.46 -7.98
N ALA A 10 -41.55 2.47 -7.30
CA ALA A 10 -40.69 3.39 -6.55
C ALA A 10 -39.91 2.66 -5.44
N ASN A 11 -40.60 1.79 -4.70
CA ASN A 11 -39.99 0.99 -3.67
C ASN A 11 -38.93 0.03 -4.22
N LYS A 12 -39.22 -0.54 -5.38
CA LYS A 12 -38.32 -1.46 -6.05
C LYS A 12 -37.05 -0.76 -6.47
N LEU A 13 -37.20 0.42 -7.07
CA LEU A 13 -36.07 1.23 -7.48
C LEU A 13 -35.23 1.65 -6.29
N LYS A 14 -35.89 2.02 -5.21
CA LYS A 14 -35.22 2.41 -4.00
C LYS A 14 -34.41 1.26 -3.41
N SER A 15 -35.01 0.07 -3.36
CA SER A 15 -34.34 -1.12 -2.85
C SER A 15 -33.13 -1.48 -3.71
N GLU A 16 -33.27 -1.39 -5.03
CA GLU A 16 -32.18 -1.68 -5.94
C GLU A 16 -31.03 -0.67 -5.77
N ALA A 17 -31.39 0.60 -5.62
CA ALA A 17 -30.39 1.64 -5.43
C ALA A 17 -29.64 1.43 -4.10
N GLU A 18 -30.34 1.09 -3.04
CA GLU A 18 -29.74 0.81 -1.75
C GLU A 18 -28.80 -0.39 -1.82
N ARG A 19 -29.23 -1.44 -2.52
CA ARG A 19 -28.41 -2.63 -2.70
C ARG A 19 -27.13 -2.32 -3.48
N LYS A 20 -27.29 -1.58 -4.58
CA LYS A 20 -26.12 -1.18 -5.37
C LYS A 20 -25.17 -0.31 -4.58
N HIS A 21 -25.73 0.60 -3.81
CA HIS A 21 -24.91 1.46 -2.95
C HIS A 21 -24.10 0.63 -1.95
N THR A 22 -24.74 -0.36 -1.34
CA THR A 22 -24.08 -1.25 -0.39
C THR A 22 -22.97 -2.04 -1.07
N GLU A 23 -23.23 -2.56 -2.27
CA GLU A 23 -22.24 -3.29 -3.03
C GLU A 23 -21.03 -2.42 -3.37
N ILE A 24 -21.29 -1.19 -3.82
CA ILE A 24 -20.23 -0.24 -4.13
C ILE A 24 -19.42 0.07 -2.90
N MET A 25 -20.06 0.34 -1.77
CA MET A 25 -19.37 0.64 -0.53
C MET A 25 -18.52 -0.52 -0.04
N ASN A 26 -19.03 -1.75 -0.19
CA ASN A 26 -18.26 -2.93 0.17
C ASN A 26 -17.02 -3.08 -0.71
N THR A 27 -17.19 -2.85 -2.01
CA THR A 27 -16.06 -2.90 -2.95
C THR A 27 -15.02 -1.85 -2.62
N VAL A 28 -15.46 -0.63 -2.32
CA VAL A 28 -14.56 0.46 -1.94
C VAL A 28 -13.79 0.09 -0.67
N LYS A 29 -14.46 -0.46 0.32
CA LYS A 29 -13.81 -0.89 1.55
C LYS A 29 -12.76 -1.96 1.31
N GLN A 30 -13.07 -2.93 0.45
CA GLN A 30 -12.13 -3.99 0.10
C GLN A 30 -10.90 -3.41 -0.60
N GLN A 31 -11.11 -2.51 -1.52
CA GLN A 31 -10.02 -1.85 -2.24
C GLN A 31 -9.18 -1.01 -1.29
N GLN A 32 -9.83 -0.32 -0.38
CA GLN A 32 -9.13 0.48 0.62
C GLN A 32 -8.25 -0.38 1.51
N THR A 33 -8.78 -1.50 1.98
CA THR A 33 -8.01 -2.43 2.81
C THR A 33 -6.81 -3.00 2.05
N ALA A 34 -7.03 -3.39 0.79
CA ALA A 34 -5.97 -3.91 -0.05
C ALA A 34 -4.88 -2.86 -0.26
N LEU A 35 -5.29 -1.63 -0.47
CA LEU A 35 -4.35 -0.53 -0.68
C LEU A 35 -3.56 -0.23 0.59
N GLU A 36 -4.22 -0.23 1.74
CA GLU A 36 -3.55 -0.03 3.02
C GLU A 36 -2.53 -1.13 3.29
N ASN A 37 -2.87 -2.37 2.97
CA ASN A 37 -1.95 -3.49 3.11
C ASN A 37 -0.75 -3.32 2.19
N ARG A 38 -0.98 -2.85 0.98
CA ARG A 38 0.11 -2.60 0.04
C ARG A 38 1.04 -1.52 0.52
N ILE A 39 0.49 -0.47 1.08
CA ILE A 39 1.28 0.62 1.65
C ILE A 39 2.14 0.09 2.80
N ALA A 40 1.55 -0.74 3.66
CA ALA A 40 2.30 -1.32 4.77
C ALA A 40 3.45 -2.21 4.26
N GLU A 41 3.19 -3.01 3.23
CA GLU A 41 4.22 -3.85 2.63
C GLU A 41 5.34 -3.02 2.03
N LEU A 42 4.98 -1.94 1.34
CA LEU A 42 5.97 -1.07 0.73
C LEU A 42 6.83 -0.37 1.78
N ARG A 43 6.24 0.02 2.89
CA ARG A 43 6.99 0.63 3.98
C ARG A 43 7.99 -0.35 4.58
N THR A 44 7.55 -1.59 4.76
CA THR A 44 8.43 -2.65 5.27
C THR A 44 9.57 -2.90 4.29
N PHE A 45 9.24 -2.99 3.02
CA PHE A 45 10.22 -3.20 1.97
C PHE A 45 11.23 -2.06 1.91
N GLU A 46 10.76 -0.83 1.99
CA GLU A 46 11.63 0.34 1.99
C GLU A 46 12.58 0.33 3.18
N ARG A 47 12.07 -0.03 4.33
CA ARG A 47 12.87 -0.08 5.56
C ARG A 47 13.98 -1.13 5.44
N GLU A 48 13.63 -2.30 4.92
CA GLU A 48 14.59 -3.37 4.72
C GLU A 48 15.65 -2.97 3.69
N TYR A 49 15.21 -2.34 2.61
CA TYR A 49 16.12 -1.88 1.58
C TYR A 49 17.10 -0.86 2.13
N ARG A 50 16.59 0.07 2.92
CA ARG A 50 17.42 1.10 3.54
C ARG A 50 18.46 0.49 4.47
N THR A 51 18.05 -0.50 5.25
CA THR A 51 18.95 -1.18 6.17
C THR A 51 20.05 -1.93 5.41
N ARG A 52 19.69 -2.62 4.35
CA ARG A 52 20.66 -3.33 3.52
C ARG A 52 21.64 -2.38 2.85
N LEU A 53 21.11 -1.29 2.33
CA LEU A 53 21.95 -0.29 1.68
C LEU A 53 22.93 0.32 2.67
N LYS A 54 22.46 0.64 3.84
CA LYS A 54 23.30 1.19 4.89
C LYS A 54 24.42 0.23 5.27
N THR A 55 24.08 -1.03 5.48
CA THR A 55 25.04 -2.08 5.80
C THR A 55 26.09 -2.22 4.70
N MET A 56 25.65 -2.21 3.45
CA MET A 56 26.55 -2.32 2.31
C MET A 56 27.49 -1.12 2.24
N LEU A 57 26.98 0.08 2.44
CA LEU A 57 27.79 1.27 2.42
C LEU A 57 28.81 1.30 3.55
N GLU A 58 28.40 0.88 4.75
CA GLU A 58 29.30 0.80 5.88
C GLU A 58 30.43 -0.22 5.60
N SER A 59 30.08 -1.32 5.02
CA SER A 59 31.05 -2.35 4.67
C SER A 59 32.04 -1.84 3.63
N GLN A 60 31.58 -1.13 2.62
CA GLN A 60 32.44 -0.54 1.61
C GLN A 60 33.34 0.53 2.19
N LEU A 61 32.80 1.30 3.11
CA LEU A 61 33.58 2.34 3.78
C LEU A 61 34.70 1.73 4.61
N GLU A 62 34.41 0.64 5.31
CA GLU A 62 35.43 -0.08 6.08
C GLU A 62 36.54 -0.62 5.17
N GLU A 63 36.16 -1.17 4.02
CA GLU A 63 37.13 -1.64 3.06
C GLU A 63 38.02 -0.51 2.57
N LEU A 64 37.40 0.62 2.28
CA LEU A 64 38.14 1.77 1.82
C LEU A 64 39.10 2.30 2.87
N GLU A 65 38.65 2.34 4.11
CA GLU A 65 39.52 2.79 5.23
C GLU A 65 40.67 1.84 5.44
N ALA A 66 40.43 0.55 5.32
CA ALA A 66 41.50 -0.44 5.44
C ALA A 66 42.53 -0.26 4.34
N ARG A 67 42.07 0.01 3.12
CA ARG A 67 43.00 0.25 2.00
C ARG A 67 43.76 1.55 2.18
N THR A 68 43.08 2.58 2.67
CA THR A 68 43.69 3.86 2.89
C THR A 68 44.76 3.75 3.96
N THR A 69 44.49 2.97 4.99
CA THR A 69 45.45 2.75 6.08
C THR A 69 46.67 2.00 5.57
N THR A 70 46.47 1.05 4.67
CA THR A 70 47.58 0.26 4.14
C THR A 70 48.38 1.03 3.10
N ALA A 71 47.72 1.71 2.19
CA ALA A 71 48.34 2.38 1.07
C ALA A 71 49.28 3.51 1.49
N PRO A 72 48.89 4.42 2.40
CA PRO A 72 49.78 5.52 2.82
C PRO A 72 51.03 5.06 3.48
N ASN A 73 51.02 3.89 4.08
CA ASN A 73 52.17 3.36 4.80
C ASN A 73 53.36 3.07 3.88
N GLU A 74 53.07 2.97 2.62
CA GLU A 74 54.13 2.68 1.64
C GLU A 74 55.01 3.87 1.38
N LYS A 75 54.58 5.00 1.81
CA LYS A 75 55.41 6.19 1.69
C LYS A 75 56.48 6.20 2.72
#